data_93c0544c2b170a126f399e4c3670c6a2
#
_entry.id   93c0544c2b170a126f399e4c3670c6a2
#
_cell.length_a   1.000
_cell.length_b   1.000
_cell.length_c   1.000
_cell.angle_alpha   90.00
_cell.angle_beta   90.00
_cell.angle_gamma   90.00
#
_symmetry.space_group_name_H-M   'P 1'
#
loop_
_entity.id
_entity.type
_entity.pdbx_description
1 polymer ?
#
loop_
_entity_poly.entity_id
_entity_poly.type
_entity_poly.pdbx_seq_one_letter_code
_entity_poly.pdbx_strand_id
1 'polypeptide(L)'
;MLLDKYKPKMPEEMISNREQIKEIRDWITSWKKGKALLLHGPTGGGKSLSVELIAKEMDCELVESHASDSRGYKDLKESILKASGQKSLMLKKKLILIDEIETLDSVKGITELIKSSEFPVILIGSNPYEKKLFSLRQQCKMVKLGKVRYDVLARFLMHVNAKEKLNVPDSSIYSISKACNGDVRSAMIDLFYSGQPGIRECEEDIFNTLKIIFKAQKINNIRTAIGNSNSEDVVQWLENNIPEEYKDPQEIASAYDFLSKADLFMSRIIRRQAWSLQKYFIDLGILGVSASKKQVRNVFVSYARPVYRHNSMDGALGKISKKLHVSKKDARGYVTLIGKLAKKTDIATKLGLSEEDLLAM
;
A
#
# COMPACT_ATOMS: atom_id res chain seq x y z
N MET A 1 26.19 -13.13 2.57
CA MET A 1 25.96 -11.69 2.89
C MET A 1 25.76 -11.53 4.38
N LEU A 2 26.02 -10.32 4.96
CA LEU A 2 25.83 -10.09 6.41
C LEU A 2 24.38 -10.33 6.88
N LEU A 3 23.40 -10.05 6.03
CA LEU A 3 21.98 -10.34 6.31
C LEU A 3 21.72 -11.83 6.58
N ASP A 4 22.38 -12.72 5.84
CA ASP A 4 22.18 -14.17 5.98
C ASP A 4 22.77 -14.70 7.30
N LYS A 5 23.82 -14.02 7.80
CA LYS A 5 24.47 -14.38 9.08
C LYS A 5 23.53 -14.23 10.27
N TYR A 6 22.60 -13.23 10.21
CA TYR A 6 21.64 -12.92 11.26
C TYR A 6 20.22 -13.41 10.94
N LYS A 7 20.06 -14.17 9.86
CA LYS A 7 18.79 -14.83 9.55
C LYS A 7 18.51 -15.88 10.63
N PRO A 8 17.37 -15.85 11.32
CA PRO A 8 16.99 -16.87 12.27
C PRO A 8 17.08 -18.26 11.66
N LYS A 9 17.53 -19.24 12.46
CA LYS A 9 17.63 -20.65 12.04
C LYS A 9 16.45 -21.46 12.57
N MET A 10 15.86 -21.03 13.66
CA MET A 10 14.70 -21.65 14.31
C MET A 10 13.57 -20.65 14.50
N PRO A 11 12.30 -21.08 14.52
CA PRO A 11 11.15 -20.18 14.71
C PRO A 11 11.21 -19.40 16.02
N GLU A 12 11.80 -19.96 17.08
CA GLU A 12 11.95 -19.35 18.41
C GLU A 12 12.91 -18.14 18.41
N GLU A 13 13.85 -18.11 17.48
CA GLU A 13 14.81 -17.00 17.30
C GLU A 13 14.20 -15.78 16.65
N MET A 14 12.96 -15.87 16.16
CA MET A 14 12.27 -14.71 15.61
C MET A 14 12.04 -13.65 16.68
N ILE A 15 12.32 -12.40 16.30
CA ILE A 15 12.34 -11.24 17.22
C ILE A 15 10.95 -10.95 17.79
N SER A 16 9.89 -11.26 17.03
CA SER A 16 8.50 -10.98 17.41
C SER A 16 7.53 -12.02 16.81
N ASN A 17 6.25 -11.88 17.10
CA ASN A 17 5.16 -12.71 16.53
C ASN A 17 5.20 -14.20 16.95
N ARG A 18 5.69 -14.51 18.15
CA ARG A 18 5.82 -15.90 18.64
C ARG A 18 4.48 -16.63 18.72
N GLU A 19 3.42 -15.95 19.13
CA GLU A 19 2.06 -16.53 19.19
C GLU A 19 1.55 -16.89 17.80
N GLN A 20 1.76 -15.99 16.84
CA GLN A 20 1.36 -16.20 15.44
C GLN A 20 2.15 -17.35 14.80
N ILE A 21 3.44 -17.47 15.11
CA ILE A 21 4.26 -18.61 14.66
C ILE A 21 3.71 -19.94 15.20
N LYS A 22 3.33 -19.98 16.47
CA LYS A 22 2.66 -21.13 17.06
C LYS A 22 1.33 -21.42 16.36
N GLU A 23 0.54 -20.41 16.11
CA GLU A 23 -0.75 -20.54 15.40
C GLU A 23 -0.59 -21.12 13.99
N ILE A 24 0.46 -20.70 13.25
CA ILE A 24 0.79 -21.23 11.92
C ILE A 24 1.15 -22.72 12.03
N ARG A 25 2.01 -23.09 12.99
CA ARG A 25 2.43 -24.48 13.26
C ARG A 25 1.22 -25.38 13.57
N ASP A 26 0.36 -24.94 14.49
CA ASP A 26 -0.85 -25.66 14.89
C ASP A 26 -1.79 -25.84 13.71
N TRP A 27 -1.93 -24.82 12.85
CA TRP A 27 -2.76 -24.90 11.66
C TRP A 27 -2.21 -25.89 10.64
N ILE A 28 -0.89 -25.91 10.37
CA ILE A 28 -0.27 -26.86 9.45
C ILE A 28 -0.51 -28.30 9.94
N THR A 29 -0.38 -28.53 11.25
CA THR A 29 -0.57 -29.85 11.87
C THR A 29 -2.03 -30.32 11.77
N SER A 30 -2.99 -29.41 11.93
CA SER A 30 -4.44 -29.69 11.88
C SER A 30 -5.08 -29.42 10.53
N TRP A 31 -4.29 -29.21 9.49
CA TRP A 31 -4.78 -28.81 8.16
C TRP A 31 -5.81 -29.80 7.59
N LYS A 32 -6.81 -29.24 6.92
CA LYS A 32 -7.84 -29.98 6.20
C LYS A 32 -7.89 -29.56 4.73
N LYS A 33 -8.09 -30.53 3.83
CA LYS A 33 -8.22 -30.28 2.39
C LYS A 33 -9.27 -29.22 2.09
N GLY A 34 -8.98 -28.34 1.12
CA GLY A 34 -9.86 -27.25 0.73
C GLY A 34 -9.78 -26.00 1.61
N LYS A 35 -8.85 -25.95 2.56
CA LYS A 35 -8.56 -24.77 3.38
C LYS A 35 -7.14 -24.29 3.17
N ALA A 36 -6.94 -22.97 3.17
CA ALA A 36 -5.65 -22.34 3.10
C ALA A 36 -5.40 -21.41 4.32
N LEU A 37 -4.16 -21.03 4.54
CA LEU A 37 -3.77 -20.01 5.51
C LEU A 37 -3.37 -18.76 4.77
N LEU A 38 -3.88 -17.60 5.18
CA LEU A 38 -3.49 -16.31 4.65
C LEU A 38 -2.71 -15.52 5.71
N LEU A 39 -1.39 -15.44 5.52
CA LEU A 39 -0.52 -14.60 6.33
C LEU A 39 -0.51 -13.18 5.77
N HIS A 40 -0.79 -12.21 6.62
CA HIS A 40 -0.75 -10.82 6.21
C HIS A 40 -0.07 -9.94 7.24
N GLY A 41 0.40 -8.77 6.79
CA GLY A 41 1.10 -7.82 7.66
C GLY A 41 2.15 -7.01 6.89
N PRO A 42 2.88 -6.12 7.57
CA PRO A 42 3.84 -5.22 6.95
C PRO A 42 4.99 -5.98 6.27
N THR A 43 5.61 -5.33 5.28
CA THR A 43 6.85 -5.82 4.66
C THR A 43 7.97 -5.94 5.68
N GLY A 44 8.93 -6.84 5.45
CA GLY A 44 10.06 -7.05 6.36
C GLY A 44 9.74 -7.60 7.75
N GLY A 45 8.45 -7.91 8.05
CA GLY A 45 8.00 -8.50 9.33
C GLY A 45 8.27 -10.00 9.47
N GLY A 46 8.90 -10.64 8.48
CA GLY A 46 9.30 -12.05 8.54
C GLY A 46 8.22 -13.05 8.11
N LYS A 47 7.23 -12.66 7.30
CA LYS A 47 6.14 -13.55 6.84
C LYS A 47 6.66 -14.81 6.14
N SER A 48 7.38 -14.66 5.03
CA SER A 48 7.93 -15.77 4.23
C SER A 48 8.96 -16.56 5.05
N LEU A 49 9.80 -15.85 5.82
CA LEU A 49 10.78 -16.47 6.71
C LEU A 49 10.14 -17.36 7.78
N SER A 50 9.01 -16.95 8.38
CA SER A 50 8.33 -17.76 9.40
C SER A 50 7.85 -19.10 8.82
N VAL A 51 7.34 -19.10 7.59
CA VAL A 51 6.90 -20.32 6.91
C VAL A 51 8.10 -21.21 6.57
N GLU A 52 9.19 -20.62 6.07
CA GLU A 52 10.44 -21.34 5.77
C GLU A 52 10.99 -22.06 7.01
N LEU A 53 11.03 -21.37 8.16
CA LEU A 53 11.54 -21.93 9.40
C LEU A 53 10.66 -23.04 9.95
N ILE A 54 9.33 -22.88 9.90
CA ILE A 54 8.39 -23.89 10.32
C ILE A 54 8.47 -25.12 9.40
N ALA A 55 8.58 -24.91 8.08
CA ALA A 55 8.75 -26.02 7.14
C ALA A 55 10.01 -26.84 7.43
N LYS A 56 11.13 -26.18 7.76
CA LYS A 56 12.38 -26.85 8.18
C LYS A 56 12.21 -27.60 9.48
N GLU A 57 11.58 -26.99 10.49
CA GLU A 57 11.33 -27.62 11.78
C GLU A 57 10.48 -28.88 11.66
N MET A 58 9.45 -28.85 10.79
CA MET A 58 8.53 -29.96 10.56
C MET A 58 9.03 -30.97 9.53
N ASP A 59 10.25 -30.83 9.03
CA ASP A 59 10.85 -31.63 7.96
C ASP A 59 9.95 -31.72 6.70
N CYS A 60 9.32 -30.57 6.36
CA CYS A 60 8.49 -30.44 5.17
C CYS A 60 9.28 -29.88 4.00
N GLU A 61 9.03 -30.38 2.80
CA GLU A 61 9.55 -29.79 1.56
C GLU A 61 8.73 -28.55 1.22
N LEU A 62 9.36 -27.36 1.25
CA LEU A 62 8.71 -26.10 0.89
C LEU A 62 8.73 -25.89 -0.63
N VAL A 63 7.55 -25.79 -1.21
CA VAL A 63 7.36 -25.41 -2.64
C VAL A 63 6.95 -23.95 -2.65
N GLU A 64 7.91 -23.06 -2.96
CA GLU A 64 7.70 -21.62 -3.01
C GLU A 64 7.42 -21.16 -4.43
N SER A 65 6.46 -20.27 -4.58
CA SER A 65 6.13 -19.61 -5.83
C SER A 65 5.80 -18.14 -5.54
N HIS A 66 6.41 -17.23 -6.31
CA HIS A 66 6.06 -15.82 -6.27
C HIS A 66 4.97 -15.55 -7.31
N ALA A 67 3.92 -14.86 -6.89
CA ALA A 67 2.83 -14.54 -7.80
C ALA A 67 3.28 -13.58 -8.93
N SER A 68 4.32 -12.80 -8.70
CA SER A 68 4.95 -11.91 -9.67
C SER A 68 5.70 -12.63 -10.81
N ASP A 69 6.21 -13.85 -10.56
CA ASP A 69 7.04 -14.58 -11.53
C ASP A 69 6.19 -15.31 -12.58
N SER A 70 4.90 -15.49 -12.32
CA SER A 70 3.99 -16.17 -13.21
C SER A 70 3.14 -15.17 -13.99
N ARG A 71 3.33 -15.13 -15.31
CA ARG A 71 2.54 -14.29 -16.24
C ARG A 71 1.09 -14.74 -16.38
N GLY A 72 0.67 -15.76 -15.64
CA GLY A 72 -0.71 -16.26 -15.65
C GLY A 72 -0.92 -17.43 -14.72
N TYR A 73 -2.20 -17.67 -14.38
CA TYR A 73 -2.63 -18.79 -13.54
C TYR A 73 -2.17 -20.17 -14.08
N LYS A 74 -2.10 -20.34 -15.41
CA LYS A 74 -1.70 -21.61 -16.03
C LYS A 74 -0.25 -21.96 -15.68
N ASP A 75 0.65 -20.97 -15.72
CA ASP A 75 2.07 -21.16 -15.42
C ASP A 75 2.28 -21.46 -13.93
N LEU A 76 1.55 -20.75 -13.06
CA LEU A 76 1.53 -21.00 -11.61
C LEU A 76 1.03 -22.41 -11.30
N LYS A 77 -0.09 -22.81 -11.91
CA LYS A 77 -0.66 -24.15 -11.74
C LYS A 77 0.28 -25.24 -12.25
N GLU A 78 0.89 -25.05 -13.40
CA GLU A 78 1.85 -26.02 -13.94
C GLU A 78 3.10 -26.15 -13.08
N SER A 79 3.68 -25.05 -12.59
CA SER A 79 4.87 -25.09 -11.73
C SER A 79 4.54 -25.75 -10.39
N ILE A 80 3.40 -25.44 -9.77
CA ILE A 80 2.96 -26.08 -8.52
C ILE A 80 2.58 -27.53 -8.74
N LEU A 81 1.86 -27.86 -9.83
CA LEU A 81 1.51 -29.24 -10.15
C LEU A 81 2.75 -30.09 -10.48
N LYS A 82 3.70 -29.57 -11.22
CA LYS A 82 4.99 -30.24 -11.45
C LYS A 82 5.74 -30.49 -10.15
N ALA A 83 5.81 -29.47 -9.28
CA ALA A 83 6.43 -29.60 -7.97
C ALA A 83 5.64 -30.52 -7.01
N SER A 84 4.31 -30.53 -7.05
CA SER A 84 3.45 -31.40 -6.22
C SER A 84 3.35 -32.82 -6.77
N GLY A 85 3.38 -33.00 -8.09
CA GLY A 85 3.28 -34.30 -8.75
C GLY A 85 4.55 -35.14 -8.69
N GLN A 86 5.72 -34.51 -8.51
CA GLN A 86 6.95 -35.26 -8.25
C GLN A 86 6.88 -35.75 -6.79
N LYS A 87 6.67 -37.06 -6.62
CA LYS A 87 6.83 -37.70 -5.31
C LYS A 87 8.22 -37.28 -4.78
N SER A 88 8.26 -36.66 -3.59
CA SER A 88 9.55 -36.42 -2.95
C SER A 88 10.31 -37.74 -2.90
N LEU A 89 11.52 -37.76 -3.43
CA LEU A 89 12.42 -38.94 -3.34
C LEU A 89 12.59 -39.41 -1.88
N MET A 90 12.32 -38.51 -0.90
CA MET A 90 12.46 -38.76 0.53
C MET A 90 11.12 -38.93 1.26
N LEU A 91 9.96 -39.07 0.56
CA LEU A 91 8.63 -39.21 1.19
C LEU A 91 8.23 -38.08 2.15
N LYS A 92 8.85 -36.91 2.05
CA LYS A 92 8.55 -35.77 2.91
C LYS A 92 7.19 -35.16 2.61
N LYS A 93 6.54 -34.65 3.66
CA LYS A 93 5.33 -33.82 3.52
C LYS A 93 5.68 -32.54 2.77
N LYS A 94 4.82 -32.09 1.87
CA LYS A 94 5.00 -30.84 1.13
C LYS A 94 4.18 -29.71 1.73
N LEU A 95 4.71 -28.50 1.64
CA LEU A 95 4.04 -27.26 2.02
C LEU A 95 4.12 -26.28 0.85
N ILE A 96 2.99 -25.81 0.37
CA ILE A 96 2.94 -24.86 -0.75
C ILE A 96 2.87 -23.44 -0.21
N LEU A 97 3.78 -22.60 -0.65
CA LEU A 97 3.85 -21.16 -0.31
C LEU A 97 3.67 -20.34 -1.58
N ILE A 98 2.69 -19.42 -1.54
CA ILE A 98 2.48 -18.43 -2.61
C ILE A 98 2.65 -17.05 -2.00
N ASP A 99 3.69 -16.36 -2.40
CA ASP A 99 4.00 -15.00 -1.91
C ASP A 99 3.48 -13.92 -2.87
N GLU A 100 3.27 -12.70 -2.35
CA GLU A 100 2.83 -11.50 -3.08
C GLU A 100 1.50 -11.67 -3.82
N ILE A 101 0.50 -12.24 -3.17
CA ILE A 101 -0.82 -12.52 -3.81
C ILE A 101 -1.53 -11.27 -4.35
N GLU A 102 -1.11 -10.07 -3.94
CA GLU A 102 -1.65 -8.80 -4.44
C GLU A 102 -1.28 -8.55 -5.91
N THR A 103 -0.20 -9.12 -6.40
CA THR A 103 0.27 -8.92 -7.78
C THR A 103 -0.56 -9.71 -8.80
N LEU A 104 -1.36 -10.67 -8.35
CA LEU A 104 -2.17 -11.50 -9.22
C LEU A 104 -3.34 -10.73 -9.85
N ASP A 105 -3.50 -10.89 -11.15
CA ASP A 105 -4.63 -10.32 -11.89
C ASP A 105 -5.95 -11.04 -11.58
N SER A 106 -5.91 -12.34 -11.29
CA SER A 106 -7.09 -13.17 -11.03
C SER A 106 -6.89 -14.18 -9.90
N VAL A 107 -7.80 -14.14 -8.95
CA VAL A 107 -7.82 -14.96 -7.74
C VAL A 107 -8.49 -16.32 -7.97
N LYS A 108 -9.25 -16.47 -9.07
CA LYS A 108 -10.03 -17.70 -9.36
C LYS A 108 -9.16 -18.95 -9.35
N GLY A 109 -7.98 -18.83 -9.92
CA GLY A 109 -7.08 -19.97 -10.00
C GLY A 109 -6.49 -20.42 -8.67
N ILE A 110 -6.19 -19.50 -7.75
CA ILE A 110 -5.76 -19.88 -6.40
C ILE A 110 -6.90 -20.59 -5.67
N THR A 111 -8.14 -20.14 -5.86
CA THR A 111 -9.31 -20.79 -5.26
C THR A 111 -9.45 -22.25 -5.73
N GLU A 112 -9.22 -22.52 -7.02
CA GLU A 112 -9.21 -23.88 -7.58
C GLU A 112 -8.05 -24.71 -7.03
N LEU A 113 -6.87 -24.12 -6.94
CA LEU A 113 -5.68 -24.74 -6.36
C LEU A 113 -5.94 -25.18 -4.92
N ILE A 114 -6.48 -24.29 -4.06
CA ILE A 114 -6.81 -24.60 -2.67
C ILE A 114 -7.75 -25.81 -2.57
N LYS A 115 -8.75 -25.88 -3.44
CA LYS A 115 -9.71 -26.99 -3.44
C LYS A 115 -9.11 -28.31 -3.92
N SER A 116 -8.22 -28.27 -4.91
CA SER A 116 -7.63 -29.46 -5.52
C SER A 116 -6.36 -29.94 -4.81
N SER A 117 -5.68 -29.09 -4.07
CA SER A 117 -4.41 -29.41 -3.42
C SER A 117 -4.55 -30.54 -2.40
N GLU A 118 -3.58 -31.45 -2.40
CA GLU A 118 -3.40 -32.50 -1.40
C GLU A 118 -2.43 -32.08 -0.28
N PHE A 119 -1.88 -30.88 -0.37
CA PHE A 119 -0.92 -30.32 0.57
C PHE A 119 -1.42 -29.01 1.14
N PRO A 120 -0.99 -28.61 2.36
CA PRO A 120 -1.29 -27.33 2.93
C PRO A 120 -0.83 -26.19 2.03
N VAL A 121 -1.70 -25.19 1.81
CA VAL A 121 -1.42 -24.00 1.01
C VAL A 121 -1.37 -22.80 1.94
N ILE A 122 -0.26 -22.08 1.92
CA ILE A 122 -0.06 -20.83 2.64
C ILE A 122 0.07 -19.71 1.63
N LEU A 123 -0.70 -18.68 1.82
CA LEU A 123 -0.72 -17.45 1.01
C LEU A 123 -0.10 -16.32 1.82
N ILE A 124 0.70 -15.49 1.18
CA ILE A 124 1.27 -14.30 1.82
C ILE A 124 0.83 -13.06 1.08
N GLY A 125 0.42 -12.05 1.84
CA GLY A 125 0.06 -10.74 1.31
C GLY A 125 0.31 -9.62 2.32
N SER A 126 0.36 -8.38 1.84
CA SER A 126 0.50 -7.19 2.68
C SER A 126 -0.88 -6.71 3.14
N ASN A 127 -1.81 -6.55 2.19
CA ASN A 127 -3.15 -6.07 2.45
C ASN A 127 -4.23 -7.10 2.03
N PRO A 128 -4.81 -7.86 2.98
CA PRO A 128 -5.81 -8.87 2.66
C PRO A 128 -7.19 -8.29 2.35
N TYR A 129 -7.41 -6.98 2.59
CA TYR A 129 -8.72 -6.34 2.46
C TYR A 129 -9.00 -5.77 1.07
N GLU A 130 -8.11 -5.97 0.11
CA GLU A 130 -8.37 -5.63 -1.29
C GLU A 130 -9.62 -6.33 -1.81
N LYS A 131 -10.41 -5.62 -2.63
CA LYS A 131 -11.69 -6.14 -3.16
C LYS A 131 -11.51 -7.47 -3.90
N LYS A 132 -10.42 -7.61 -4.66
CA LYS A 132 -10.11 -8.84 -5.42
C LYS A 132 -9.85 -10.06 -4.53
N LEU A 133 -9.39 -9.88 -3.29
CA LEU A 133 -9.07 -10.97 -2.36
C LEU A 133 -10.27 -11.42 -1.50
N PHE A 134 -11.44 -10.82 -1.69
CA PHE A 134 -12.64 -11.12 -0.87
C PHE A 134 -13.02 -12.61 -0.89
N SER A 135 -13.04 -13.24 -2.06
CA SER A 135 -13.39 -14.65 -2.21
C SER A 135 -12.38 -15.61 -1.57
N LEU A 136 -11.09 -15.24 -1.58
CA LEU A 136 -10.04 -16.01 -0.91
C LEU A 136 -10.16 -15.94 0.60
N ARG A 137 -10.45 -14.77 1.16
CA ARG A 137 -10.61 -14.62 2.62
C ARG A 137 -11.64 -15.54 3.23
N GLN A 138 -12.71 -15.84 2.51
CA GLN A 138 -13.75 -16.76 2.98
C GLN A 138 -13.27 -18.21 3.11
N GLN A 139 -12.26 -18.61 2.36
CA GLN A 139 -11.71 -19.97 2.33
C GLN A 139 -10.43 -20.11 3.16
N CYS A 140 -9.85 -18.99 3.61
CA CYS A 140 -8.59 -18.97 4.32
C CYS A 140 -8.78 -18.66 5.81
N LYS A 141 -7.99 -19.33 6.66
CA LYS A 141 -7.74 -18.84 8.01
C LYS A 141 -6.76 -17.68 7.92
N MET A 142 -7.11 -16.54 8.49
CA MET A 142 -6.27 -15.33 8.46
C MET A 142 -5.39 -15.27 9.70
N VAL A 143 -4.08 -15.06 9.52
CA VAL A 143 -3.13 -14.81 10.60
C VAL A 143 -2.37 -13.50 10.30
N LYS A 144 -2.45 -12.56 11.24
CA LYS A 144 -1.82 -11.25 11.11
C LYS A 144 -0.48 -11.23 11.83
N LEU A 145 0.62 -11.05 11.08
CA LEU A 145 1.90 -10.72 11.69
C LEU A 145 1.95 -9.22 12.00
N GLY A 146 2.18 -8.88 13.27
CA GLY A 146 2.29 -7.51 13.73
C GLY A 146 3.63 -6.87 13.34
N LYS A 147 3.66 -5.53 13.33
CA LYS A 147 4.91 -4.77 13.21
C LYS A 147 5.83 -5.07 14.39
N VAL A 148 7.12 -5.22 14.11
CA VAL A 148 8.11 -5.30 15.18
C VAL A 148 8.19 -3.94 15.88
N ARG A 149 8.06 -3.94 17.21
CA ARG A 149 8.16 -2.70 18.00
C ARG A 149 9.57 -2.13 17.88
N TYR A 150 9.66 -0.81 17.79
CA TYR A 150 10.95 -0.12 17.62
C TYR A 150 11.95 -0.39 18.76
N ASP A 151 11.46 -0.58 20.00
CA ASP A 151 12.30 -0.89 21.16
C ASP A 151 12.91 -2.29 21.10
N VAL A 152 12.16 -3.27 20.59
CA VAL A 152 12.63 -4.65 20.35
C VAL A 152 13.62 -4.66 19.19
N LEU A 153 13.31 -3.94 18.12
CA LEU A 153 14.19 -3.79 16.97
C LEU A 153 15.51 -3.11 17.35
N ALA A 154 15.46 -2.02 18.13
CA ALA A 154 16.65 -1.33 18.61
C ALA A 154 17.58 -2.25 19.42
N ARG A 155 17.04 -3.04 20.35
CA ARG A 155 17.83 -4.02 21.12
C ARG A 155 18.51 -5.06 20.23
N PHE A 156 17.80 -5.53 19.20
CA PHE A 156 18.37 -6.46 18.24
C PHE A 156 19.51 -5.81 17.44
N LEU A 157 19.31 -4.59 16.94
CA LEU A 157 20.34 -3.86 16.20
C LEU A 157 21.55 -3.52 17.07
N MET A 158 21.38 -3.18 18.36
CA MET A 158 22.48 -2.98 19.31
C MET A 158 23.30 -4.25 19.49
N HIS A 159 22.63 -5.41 19.61
CA HIS A 159 23.32 -6.69 19.68
C HIS A 159 24.17 -6.96 18.43
N VAL A 160 23.61 -6.69 17.25
CA VAL A 160 24.33 -6.84 15.96
C VAL A 160 25.49 -5.84 15.87
N ASN A 161 25.28 -4.58 16.25
CA ASN A 161 26.30 -3.53 16.25
C ASN A 161 27.51 -3.91 17.13
N ALA A 162 27.24 -4.42 18.34
CA ALA A 162 28.28 -4.86 19.25
C ALA A 162 29.06 -6.07 18.71
N LYS A 163 28.36 -7.03 18.13
CA LYS A 163 28.95 -8.27 17.61
C LYS A 163 29.82 -8.03 16.36
N GLU A 164 29.39 -7.14 15.47
CA GLU A 164 30.12 -6.78 14.25
C GLU A 164 31.08 -5.60 14.42
N LYS A 165 31.11 -4.98 15.63
CA LYS A 165 31.97 -3.83 15.96
C LYS A 165 31.83 -2.67 14.96
N LEU A 166 30.57 -2.36 14.59
CA LEU A 166 30.28 -1.31 13.58
C LEU A 166 30.45 0.10 14.15
N ASN A 167 30.54 0.25 15.50
CA ASN A 167 30.69 1.52 16.20
C ASN A 167 29.61 2.58 15.87
N VAL A 168 28.39 2.14 15.52
CA VAL A 168 27.28 3.04 15.28
C VAL A 168 26.74 3.55 16.62
N PRO A 169 26.55 4.88 16.80
CA PRO A 169 26.02 5.43 18.06
C PRO A 169 24.61 4.94 18.36
N ASP A 170 24.29 4.72 19.63
CA ASP A 170 22.97 4.26 20.07
C ASP A 170 21.84 5.20 19.62
N SER A 171 22.06 6.51 19.59
CA SER A 171 21.12 7.49 19.08
C SER A 171 20.74 7.25 17.62
N SER A 172 21.71 6.87 16.78
CA SER A 172 21.49 6.51 15.38
C SER A 172 20.72 5.19 15.27
N ILE A 173 21.03 4.19 16.11
CA ILE A 173 20.30 2.91 16.14
C ILE A 173 18.83 3.12 16.51
N TYR A 174 18.53 3.97 17.48
CA TYR A 174 17.15 4.32 17.82
C TYR A 174 16.45 5.05 16.67
N SER A 175 17.15 5.95 15.99
CA SER A 175 16.62 6.66 14.82
C SER A 175 16.29 5.71 13.67
N ILE A 176 17.19 4.77 13.34
CA ILE A 176 16.98 3.69 12.36
C ILE A 176 15.76 2.85 12.74
N SER A 177 15.69 2.40 14.02
CA SER A 177 14.60 1.54 14.49
C SER A 177 13.23 2.20 14.38
N LYS A 178 13.13 3.52 14.59
CA LYS A 178 11.90 4.29 14.42
C LYS A 178 11.57 4.49 12.95
N ALA A 179 12.56 4.85 12.13
CA ALA A 179 12.38 5.13 10.70
C ALA A 179 11.95 3.90 9.91
N CYS A 180 12.46 2.71 10.28
CA CYS A 180 12.11 1.45 9.59
C CYS A 180 10.71 0.92 9.91
N ASN A 181 9.96 1.52 10.85
CA ASN A 181 8.57 1.21 11.15
C ASN A 181 8.26 -0.30 11.31
N GLY A 182 9.22 -1.06 11.86
CA GLY A 182 9.11 -2.50 12.12
C GLY A 182 9.61 -3.40 11.01
N ASP A 183 10.18 -2.87 9.93
CA ASP A 183 10.86 -3.63 8.88
C ASP A 183 12.28 -3.98 9.33
N VAL A 184 12.49 -5.24 9.76
CA VAL A 184 13.77 -5.73 10.26
C VAL A 184 14.83 -5.79 9.15
N ARG A 185 14.46 -6.23 7.94
CA ARG A 185 15.37 -6.32 6.79
C ARG A 185 15.93 -4.94 6.46
N SER A 186 15.06 -3.98 6.40
CA SER A 186 15.39 -2.59 6.15
C SER A 186 16.30 -1.99 7.21
N ALA A 187 16.01 -2.23 8.49
CA ALA A 187 16.80 -1.74 9.60
C ALA A 187 18.23 -2.33 9.62
N MET A 188 18.36 -3.60 9.26
CA MET A 188 19.66 -4.25 9.10
C MET A 188 20.50 -3.64 7.96
N ILE A 189 19.86 -3.35 6.83
CA ILE A 189 20.52 -2.70 5.70
C ILE A 189 21.05 -1.33 6.13
N ASP A 190 20.23 -0.50 6.80
CA ASP A 190 20.63 0.82 7.26
C ASP A 190 21.78 0.77 8.26
N LEU A 191 21.74 -0.20 9.18
CA LEU A 191 22.81 -0.40 10.15
C LEU A 191 24.15 -0.71 9.47
N PHE A 192 24.14 -1.57 8.44
CA PHE A 192 25.38 -2.02 7.80
C PHE A 192 25.94 -1.03 6.77
N TYR A 193 25.08 -0.30 6.07
CA TYR A 193 25.53 0.55 4.95
C TYR A 193 25.74 2.01 5.31
N SER A 194 24.94 2.57 6.18
CA SER A 194 25.00 4.02 6.45
C SER A 194 25.17 4.38 7.92
N GLY A 195 24.80 3.52 8.84
CA GLY A 195 24.68 3.86 10.25
C GLY A 195 23.65 4.96 10.52
N GLN A 196 22.86 5.34 9.50
CA GLN A 196 21.82 6.33 9.54
C GLN A 196 20.55 5.79 8.86
N PRO A 197 19.37 6.28 9.24
CA PRO A 197 18.14 5.89 8.58
C PRO A 197 18.21 6.26 7.09
N GLY A 198 18.00 5.26 6.23
CA GLY A 198 17.91 5.47 4.80
C GLY A 198 16.71 6.34 4.45
N ILE A 199 16.83 7.13 3.38
CA ILE A 199 15.69 7.81 2.77
C ILE A 199 14.83 6.73 2.13
N ARG A 200 13.73 6.39 2.78
CA ARG A 200 12.76 5.41 2.26
C ARG A 200 11.42 6.08 2.16
N GLU A 201 10.66 5.64 1.18
CA GLU A 201 9.21 5.80 1.16
C GLU A 201 8.63 4.99 2.33
N CYS A 202 8.83 5.47 3.56
CA CYS A 202 7.92 5.09 4.63
C CYS A 202 6.58 5.65 4.19
N GLU A 203 5.55 4.83 4.11
CA GLU A 203 4.18 5.31 4.25
C GLU A 203 4.10 5.96 5.65
N GLU A 204 4.67 7.15 5.78
CA GLU A 204 4.31 8.04 6.88
C GLU A 204 2.81 8.14 6.77
N ASP A 205 2.14 7.77 7.84
CA ASP A 205 0.70 7.86 7.93
C ASP A 205 0.31 9.25 7.40
N ILE A 206 -0.36 9.30 6.26
CA ILE A 206 -0.73 10.56 5.59
C ILE A 206 -1.39 11.53 6.56
N PHE A 207 -2.02 10.99 7.62
CA PHE A 207 -2.59 11.77 8.71
C PHE A 207 -1.51 12.51 9.52
N ASN A 208 -0.33 11.94 9.71
CA ASN A 208 0.78 12.62 10.38
C ASN A 208 1.35 13.73 9.49
N THR A 209 1.48 13.47 8.19
CA THR A 209 1.88 14.47 7.21
C THR A 209 0.90 15.65 7.20
N LEU A 210 -0.40 15.39 7.15
CA LEU A 210 -1.43 16.43 7.22
C LEU A 210 -1.37 17.23 8.53
N LYS A 211 -1.22 16.55 9.68
CA LYS A 211 -1.05 17.24 10.97
C LYS A 211 0.16 18.15 10.97
N ILE A 212 1.28 17.71 10.39
CA ILE A 212 2.48 18.55 10.29
C ILE A 212 2.21 19.76 9.38
N ILE A 213 1.59 19.56 8.21
CA ILE A 213 1.30 20.63 7.26
C ILE A 213 0.37 21.68 7.89
N PHE A 214 -0.73 21.24 8.52
CA PHE A 214 -1.70 22.15 9.12
C PHE A 214 -1.23 22.78 10.45
N LYS A 215 -0.38 22.10 11.24
CA LYS A 215 0.00 22.56 12.60
C LYS A 215 1.43 23.05 12.74
N ALA A 216 2.35 22.70 11.85
CA ALA A 216 3.73 23.19 11.93
C ALA A 216 3.83 24.68 11.63
N GLN A 217 4.64 25.38 12.40
CA GLN A 217 4.98 26.79 12.17
C GLN A 217 6.25 26.95 11.30
N LYS A 218 7.11 25.94 11.27
CA LYS A 218 8.38 25.96 10.54
C LYS A 218 8.27 25.23 9.21
N ILE A 219 8.59 25.94 8.12
CA ILE A 219 8.56 25.40 6.75
C ILE A 219 9.47 24.17 6.58
N ASN A 220 10.61 24.15 7.27
CA ASN A 220 11.55 23.02 7.19
C ASN A 220 10.92 21.69 7.67
N ASN A 221 10.09 21.73 8.71
CA ASN A 221 9.40 20.53 9.21
C ASN A 221 8.40 20.02 8.17
N ILE A 222 7.73 20.91 7.45
CA ILE A 222 6.79 20.56 6.38
C ILE A 222 7.52 19.95 5.21
N ARG A 223 8.65 20.52 4.77
CA ARG A 223 9.46 19.95 3.68
C ARG A 223 9.98 18.56 4.01
N THR A 224 10.41 18.33 5.24
CA THR A 224 10.86 17.00 5.68
C THR A 224 9.71 15.99 5.67
N ALA A 225 8.50 16.39 6.10
CA ALA A 225 7.32 15.53 6.09
C ALA A 225 6.83 15.17 4.68
N ILE A 226 6.99 16.09 3.71
CA ILE A 226 6.59 15.88 2.31
C ILE A 226 7.59 14.96 1.59
N GLY A 227 8.89 15.01 1.96
CA GLY A 227 9.96 14.34 1.22
C GLY A 227 9.77 12.83 0.99
N ASN A 228 8.87 12.20 1.76
CA ASN A 228 8.59 10.77 1.72
C ASN A 228 7.16 10.41 1.24
N SER A 229 6.36 11.42 0.87
CA SER A 229 4.95 11.21 0.50
C SER A 229 4.71 11.57 -0.97
N ASN A 230 3.75 10.88 -1.62
CA ASN A 230 3.30 11.28 -2.94
C ASN A 230 2.64 12.67 -2.85
N SER A 231 3.26 13.69 -3.44
CA SER A 231 2.81 15.08 -3.36
C SER A 231 1.41 15.30 -3.96
N GLU A 232 1.01 14.51 -4.95
CA GLU A 232 -0.33 14.57 -5.55
C GLU A 232 -1.40 14.13 -4.57
N ASP A 233 -1.19 12.99 -3.92
CA ASP A 233 -2.11 12.47 -2.90
C ASP A 233 -2.23 13.45 -1.73
N VAL A 234 -1.11 14.01 -1.27
CA VAL A 234 -1.09 15.01 -0.18
C VAL A 234 -1.93 16.22 -0.55
N VAL A 235 -1.81 16.75 -1.77
CA VAL A 235 -2.59 17.91 -2.22
C VAL A 235 -4.08 17.59 -2.26
N GLN A 236 -4.49 16.41 -2.73
CA GLN A 236 -5.89 15.98 -2.73
C GLN A 236 -6.46 15.85 -1.31
N TRP A 237 -5.68 15.32 -0.39
CA TRP A 237 -6.07 15.26 1.02
C TRP A 237 -6.18 16.66 1.64
N LEU A 238 -5.31 17.59 1.30
CA LEU A 238 -5.38 18.98 1.76
C LEU A 238 -6.65 19.65 1.25
N GLU A 239 -6.97 19.52 -0.05
CA GLU A 239 -8.17 20.10 -0.66
C GLU A 239 -9.43 19.74 0.11
N ASN A 240 -9.60 18.46 0.45
CA ASN A 240 -10.79 17.99 1.17
C ASN A 240 -10.84 18.40 2.63
N ASN A 241 -9.69 18.67 3.27
CA ASN A 241 -9.62 18.93 4.71
C ASN A 241 -9.40 20.40 5.09
N ILE A 242 -9.17 21.31 4.12
CA ILE A 242 -9.09 22.74 4.36
C ILE A 242 -10.33 23.30 5.09
N PRO A 243 -11.60 22.98 4.69
CA PRO A 243 -12.77 23.51 5.36
C PRO A 243 -12.93 23.06 6.81
N GLU A 244 -12.41 21.89 7.15
CA GLU A 244 -12.45 21.34 8.51
C GLU A 244 -11.41 22.00 9.42
N GLU A 245 -10.24 22.31 8.88
CA GLU A 245 -9.11 22.87 9.65
C GLU A 245 -9.15 24.39 9.72
N TYR A 246 -9.51 25.09 8.64
CA TYR A 246 -9.61 26.56 8.56
C TYR A 246 -11.07 27.00 8.74
N LYS A 247 -11.29 28.00 9.61
CA LYS A 247 -12.64 28.56 9.84
C LYS A 247 -12.80 29.99 9.35
N ASP A 248 -11.68 30.72 9.23
CA ASP A 248 -11.70 32.07 8.66
C ASP A 248 -11.92 31.99 7.15
N PRO A 249 -12.97 32.60 6.60
CA PRO A 249 -13.21 32.61 5.15
C PRO A 249 -12.03 33.16 4.35
N GLN A 250 -11.25 34.07 4.90
CA GLN A 250 -10.06 34.62 4.23
C GLN A 250 -8.92 33.62 4.16
N GLU A 251 -8.71 32.80 5.23
CA GLU A 251 -7.73 31.72 5.22
C GLU A 251 -8.11 30.64 4.20
N ILE A 252 -9.40 30.27 4.17
CA ILE A 252 -9.93 29.29 3.21
C ILE A 252 -9.75 29.79 1.77
N ALA A 253 -10.15 31.05 1.49
CA ALA A 253 -10.01 31.64 0.16
C ALA A 253 -8.54 31.68 -0.30
N SER A 254 -7.63 32.08 0.58
CA SER A 254 -6.20 32.12 0.30
C SER A 254 -5.63 30.71 0.04
N ALA A 255 -6.04 29.70 0.84
CA ALA A 255 -5.60 28.32 0.66
C ALA A 255 -6.04 27.75 -0.69
N TYR A 256 -7.31 27.96 -1.08
CA TYR A 256 -7.80 27.52 -2.39
C TYR A 256 -7.20 28.29 -3.56
N ASP A 257 -6.83 29.57 -3.39
CA ASP A 257 -6.09 30.33 -4.40
C ASP A 257 -4.70 29.70 -4.67
N PHE A 258 -3.99 29.31 -3.61
CA PHE A 258 -2.74 28.59 -3.75
C PHE A 258 -2.91 27.21 -4.41
N LEU A 259 -3.94 26.45 -4.03
CA LEU A 259 -4.24 25.16 -4.67
C LEU A 259 -4.57 25.32 -6.16
N SER A 260 -5.37 26.33 -6.52
CA SER A 260 -5.69 26.63 -7.93
C SER A 260 -4.43 26.91 -8.75
N LYS A 261 -3.49 27.69 -8.19
CA LYS A 261 -2.19 27.94 -8.83
C LYS A 261 -1.36 26.67 -8.96
N ALA A 262 -1.36 25.81 -7.94
CA ALA A 262 -0.66 24.52 -7.98
C ALA A 262 -1.22 23.61 -9.09
N ASP A 263 -2.54 23.53 -9.26
CA ASP A 263 -3.19 22.73 -10.30
C ASP A 263 -2.78 23.17 -11.72
N LEU A 264 -2.59 24.49 -11.94
CA LEU A 264 -2.04 25.01 -13.20
C LEU A 264 -0.62 24.45 -13.47
N PHE A 265 0.23 24.36 -12.45
CA PHE A 265 1.56 23.75 -12.61
C PHE A 265 1.46 22.27 -12.89
N MET A 266 0.58 21.55 -12.21
CA MET A 266 0.36 20.11 -12.45
C MET A 266 -0.10 19.85 -13.89
N SER A 267 -1.07 20.65 -14.38
CA SER A 267 -1.53 20.58 -15.76
C SER A 267 -0.39 20.83 -16.77
N ARG A 268 0.53 21.74 -16.46
CA ARG A 268 1.71 22.02 -17.30
C ARG A 268 2.72 20.87 -17.26
N ILE A 269 2.95 20.28 -16.09
CA ILE A 269 3.83 19.12 -15.93
C ILE A 269 3.34 17.99 -16.82
N ILE A 270 2.06 17.63 -16.71
CA ILE A 270 1.47 16.53 -17.48
C ILE A 270 1.53 16.80 -18.99
N ARG A 271 1.12 18.01 -19.43
CA ARG A 271 1.05 18.34 -20.87
C ARG A 271 2.42 18.42 -21.52
N ARG A 272 3.43 18.95 -20.83
CA ARG A 272 4.76 19.25 -21.37
C ARG A 272 5.82 18.24 -20.93
N GLN A 273 5.47 17.29 -20.05
CA GLN A 273 6.41 16.36 -19.40
C GLN A 273 7.58 17.10 -18.71
N ALA A 274 7.30 18.30 -18.18
CA ALA A 274 8.30 19.20 -17.61
C ALA A 274 8.37 19.01 -16.07
N TRP A 275 8.93 17.90 -15.63
CA TRP A 275 9.04 17.52 -14.21
C TRP A 275 9.84 18.52 -13.36
N SER A 276 10.66 19.36 -13.95
CA SER A 276 11.35 20.46 -13.25
C SER A 276 10.39 21.46 -12.58
N LEU A 277 9.12 21.50 -13.02
CA LEU A 277 8.08 22.34 -12.43
C LEU A 277 7.46 21.74 -11.16
N GLN A 278 7.75 20.51 -10.82
CA GLN A 278 7.16 19.80 -9.66
C GLN A 278 7.44 20.56 -8.34
N LYS A 279 8.60 21.18 -8.21
CA LYS A 279 8.92 22.02 -7.05
C LYS A 279 7.90 23.14 -6.82
N TYR A 280 7.42 23.78 -7.88
CA TYR A 280 6.43 24.86 -7.79
C TYR A 280 5.04 24.33 -7.44
N PHE A 281 4.69 23.13 -7.94
CA PHE A 281 3.48 22.42 -7.53
C PHE A 281 3.48 22.14 -6.03
N ILE A 282 4.58 21.62 -5.49
CA ILE A 282 4.74 21.32 -4.05
C ILE A 282 4.74 22.62 -3.23
N ASP A 283 5.54 23.60 -3.64
CA ASP A 283 5.66 24.86 -2.88
C ASP A 283 4.32 25.61 -2.82
N LEU A 284 3.58 25.68 -3.91
CA LEU A 284 2.27 26.34 -3.92
C LEU A 284 1.19 25.46 -3.26
N GLY A 285 1.06 24.19 -3.65
CA GLY A 285 -0.01 23.34 -3.19
C GLY A 285 0.08 22.95 -1.71
N ILE A 286 1.28 22.83 -1.17
CA ILE A 286 1.47 22.39 0.21
C ILE A 286 1.95 23.52 1.12
N LEU A 287 3.04 24.18 0.75
CA LEU A 287 3.57 25.29 1.58
C LEU A 287 2.66 26.50 1.53
N GLY A 288 2.06 26.81 0.36
CA GLY A 288 1.09 27.89 0.20
C GLY A 288 -0.15 27.70 1.09
N VAL A 289 -0.72 26.49 1.10
CA VAL A 289 -1.83 26.15 2.00
C VAL A 289 -1.41 26.32 3.46
N SER A 290 -0.26 25.80 3.85
CA SER A 290 0.24 25.97 5.21
C SER A 290 0.48 27.42 5.59
N ALA A 291 0.92 28.27 4.66
CA ALA A 291 1.18 29.69 4.89
C ALA A 291 -0.10 30.55 4.99
N SER A 292 -1.24 30.05 4.46
CA SER A 292 -2.52 30.76 4.49
C SER A 292 -3.12 30.88 5.88
N LYS A 293 -2.69 30.05 6.85
CA LYS A 293 -3.18 30.10 8.23
C LYS A 293 -2.60 31.30 8.99
N LYS A 294 -3.46 32.01 9.71
CA LYS A 294 -3.07 33.08 10.64
C LYS A 294 -2.75 32.54 12.03
N GLN A 295 -3.48 31.53 12.48
CA GLN A 295 -3.29 30.92 13.79
C GLN A 295 -3.33 29.39 13.72
N VAL A 296 -2.41 28.74 14.43
CA VAL A 296 -2.40 27.28 14.58
C VAL A 296 -3.42 26.86 15.62
N ARG A 297 -4.34 25.98 15.26
CA ARG A 297 -5.32 25.42 16.18
C ARG A 297 -4.84 24.09 16.75
N ASN A 298 -4.93 23.95 18.07
CA ASN A 298 -4.63 22.71 18.78
C ASN A 298 -5.88 21.85 19.00
N VAL A 299 -6.80 21.84 18.02
CA VAL A 299 -8.01 21.00 18.08
C VAL A 299 -7.74 19.68 17.33
N PHE A 300 -8.28 18.59 17.85
CA PHE A 300 -8.25 17.32 17.13
C PHE A 300 -9.28 17.38 15.99
N VAL A 301 -8.78 17.28 14.76
CA VAL A 301 -9.60 17.22 13.54
C VAL A 301 -9.55 15.81 12.99
N SER A 302 -10.73 15.26 12.71
CA SER A 302 -10.85 13.97 12.02
C SER A 302 -10.76 14.24 10.52
N TYR A 303 -9.61 13.91 9.90
CA TYR A 303 -9.42 14.13 8.48
C TYR A 303 -10.27 13.18 7.63
N ALA A 304 -11.04 13.76 6.71
CA ALA A 304 -11.85 13.02 5.73
C ALA A 304 -10.98 12.52 4.57
N ARG A 305 -11.22 11.29 4.13
CA ARG A 305 -10.57 10.74 2.94
C ARG A 305 -11.03 11.48 1.68
N PRO A 306 -10.12 11.78 0.73
CA PRO A 306 -10.52 12.30 -0.56
C PRO A 306 -11.53 11.35 -1.20
N VAL A 307 -12.64 11.91 -1.64
CA VAL A 307 -13.57 11.17 -2.48
C VAL A 307 -12.97 11.21 -3.87
N TYR A 308 -12.24 10.16 -4.25
CA TYR A 308 -11.85 9.98 -5.64
C TYR A 308 -13.15 9.84 -6.44
N ARG A 309 -13.57 10.90 -7.10
CA ARG A 309 -14.57 10.80 -8.14
C ARG A 309 -13.91 10.03 -9.28
N HIS A 310 -13.86 8.70 -9.17
CA HIS A 310 -13.62 7.85 -10.31
C HIS A 310 -14.56 8.33 -11.40
N ASN A 311 -14.00 8.62 -12.56
CA ASN A 311 -14.70 9.13 -13.72
C ASN A 311 -15.97 8.31 -14.04
N SER A 312 -17.04 8.50 -13.25
CA SER A 312 -18.38 8.08 -13.60
C SER A 312 -18.81 8.70 -14.94
N MET A 313 -18.16 9.80 -15.32
CA MET A 313 -18.27 10.42 -16.64
C MET A 313 -17.84 9.53 -17.82
N ASP A 314 -16.97 8.53 -17.62
CA ASP A 314 -16.55 7.67 -18.75
C ASP A 314 -17.71 6.83 -19.32
N GLY A 315 -18.65 6.44 -18.47
CA GLY A 315 -19.89 5.78 -18.87
C GLY A 315 -20.79 6.73 -19.68
N ALA A 316 -21.04 7.92 -19.15
CA ALA A 316 -21.82 8.97 -19.82
C ALA A 316 -21.18 9.43 -21.13
N LEU A 317 -19.87 9.68 -21.14
CA LEU A 317 -19.11 10.04 -22.34
C LEU A 317 -19.16 8.95 -23.41
N GLY A 318 -19.11 7.67 -23.01
CA GLY A 318 -19.24 6.54 -23.93
C GLY A 318 -20.63 6.50 -24.61
N LYS A 319 -21.70 6.77 -23.86
CA LYS A 319 -23.07 6.85 -24.39
C LYS A 319 -23.26 8.03 -25.33
N ILE A 320 -22.78 9.22 -24.93
CA ILE A 320 -22.82 10.43 -25.73
C ILE A 320 -22.03 10.27 -27.03
N SER A 321 -20.80 9.77 -26.94
CA SER A 321 -19.89 9.52 -28.05
C SER A 321 -20.53 8.59 -29.10
N LYS A 322 -21.13 7.48 -28.65
CA LYS A 322 -21.84 6.54 -29.55
C LYS A 322 -23.06 7.15 -30.22
N LYS A 323 -23.88 7.92 -29.50
CA LYS A 323 -25.11 8.50 -30.02
C LYS A 323 -24.88 9.69 -30.95
N LEU A 324 -23.87 10.50 -30.67
CA LEU A 324 -23.52 11.65 -31.48
C LEU A 324 -22.49 11.34 -32.59
N HIS A 325 -21.99 10.10 -32.66
CA HIS A 325 -20.94 9.68 -33.59
C HIS A 325 -19.68 10.56 -33.55
N VAL A 326 -19.29 11.00 -32.36
CA VAL A 326 -18.09 11.83 -32.11
C VAL A 326 -17.08 11.10 -31.24
N SER A 327 -15.83 11.57 -31.26
CA SER A 327 -14.82 11.02 -30.35
C SER A 327 -15.17 11.29 -28.87
N LYS A 328 -14.68 10.44 -27.93
CA LYS A 328 -14.87 10.72 -26.50
C LYS A 328 -14.29 12.07 -26.06
N LYS A 329 -13.25 12.54 -26.75
CA LYS A 329 -12.63 13.83 -26.51
C LYS A 329 -13.57 14.98 -26.87
N ASP A 330 -14.22 14.90 -28.03
CA ASP A 330 -15.17 15.90 -28.50
C ASP A 330 -16.48 15.83 -27.71
N ALA A 331 -16.94 14.61 -27.36
CA ALA A 331 -18.09 14.39 -26.48
C ALA A 331 -17.94 15.12 -25.12
N ARG A 332 -16.74 15.23 -24.59
CA ARG A 332 -16.46 15.97 -23.33
C ARG A 332 -16.82 17.46 -23.46
N GLY A 333 -16.66 18.07 -24.63
CA GLY A 333 -17.06 19.46 -24.89
C GLY A 333 -18.58 19.69 -24.81
N TYR A 334 -19.38 18.66 -25.06
CA TYR A 334 -20.85 18.76 -25.04
C TYR A 334 -21.47 18.45 -23.67
N VAL A 335 -20.70 17.92 -22.72
CA VAL A 335 -21.19 17.49 -21.37
C VAL A 335 -21.95 18.62 -20.69
N THR A 336 -21.33 19.80 -20.57
CA THR A 336 -21.93 20.95 -19.88
C THR A 336 -23.24 21.43 -20.57
N LEU A 337 -23.30 21.38 -21.90
CA LEU A 337 -24.46 21.73 -22.64
C LEU A 337 -25.58 20.69 -22.44
N ILE A 338 -25.25 19.41 -22.59
CA ILE A 338 -26.20 18.30 -22.40
C ILE A 338 -26.72 18.27 -20.94
N GLY A 339 -25.89 18.50 -19.96
CA GLY A 339 -26.33 18.57 -18.54
C GLY A 339 -27.32 19.73 -18.28
N LYS A 340 -27.13 20.88 -18.92
CA LYS A 340 -28.10 21.99 -18.85
C LYS A 340 -29.40 21.70 -19.62
N LEU A 341 -29.32 21.05 -20.75
CA LEU A 341 -30.49 20.71 -21.58
C LEU A 341 -31.26 19.52 -20.99
N ALA A 342 -30.59 18.54 -20.42
CA ALA A 342 -31.23 17.38 -19.77
C ALA A 342 -32.17 17.75 -18.64
N LYS A 343 -31.92 18.90 -17.96
CA LYS A 343 -32.81 19.43 -16.90
C LYS A 343 -34.10 20.05 -17.45
N LYS A 344 -34.18 20.35 -18.75
CA LYS A 344 -35.29 21.06 -19.38
C LYS A 344 -36.01 20.29 -20.50
N THR A 345 -35.43 19.19 -20.96
CA THR A 345 -35.91 18.43 -22.14
C THR A 345 -35.61 16.94 -21.97
N ASP A 346 -36.32 16.08 -22.75
CA ASP A 346 -36.15 14.62 -22.77
C ASP A 346 -34.82 14.14 -23.46
N ILE A 347 -33.82 15.00 -23.50
CA ILE A 347 -32.55 14.68 -24.16
C ILE A 347 -31.82 13.56 -23.40
N ALA A 348 -31.96 13.48 -22.07
CA ALA A 348 -31.38 12.44 -21.27
C ALA A 348 -31.83 11.03 -21.70
N THR A 349 -33.14 10.85 -21.88
CA THR A 349 -33.73 9.59 -22.32
C THR A 349 -33.32 9.23 -23.76
N LYS A 350 -33.27 10.23 -24.65
CA LYS A 350 -32.80 10.05 -26.05
C LYS A 350 -31.34 9.66 -26.16
N LEU A 351 -30.50 10.13 -25.24
CA LEU A 351 -29.08 9.77 -25.15
C LEU A 351 -28.83 8.48 -24.32
N GLY A 352 -29.86 7.95 -23.65
CA GLY A 352 -29.75 6.77 -22.82
C GLY A 352 -28.93 7.00 -21.55
N LEU A 353 -28.95 8.23 -21.02
CA LEU A 353 -28.26 8.61 -19.78
C LEU A 353 -29.11 8.21 -18.58
N SER A 354 -28.48 7.58 -17.58
CA SER A 354 -29.09 7.28 -16.30
C SER A 354 -29.05 8.50 -15.37
N GLU A 355 -29.82 8.48 -14.26
CA GLU A 355 -29.74 9.51 -13.24
C GLU A 355 -28.31 9.64 -12.65
N GLU A 356 -27.60 8.54 -12.51
CA GLU A 356 -26.21 8.54 -12.07
C GLU A 356 -25.27 9.22 -13.08
N ASP A 357 -25.49 9.01 -14.38
CA ASP A 357 -24.76 9.72 -15.44
C ASP A 357 -25.00 11.23 -15.40
N LEU A 358 -26.23 11.65 -15.11
CA LEU A 358 -26.58 13.07 -15.00
C LEU A 358 -26.05 13.75 -13.75
N LEU A 359 -25.95 13.01 -12.65
CA LEU A 359 -25.29 13.49 -11.41
C LEU A 359 -23.77 13.60 -11.56
N ALA A 360 -23.20 12.84 -12.47
CA ALA A 360 -21.78 12.85 -12.77
C ALA A 360 -21.36 13.95 -13.77
N MET A 361 -22.31 14.55 -14.48
CA MET A 361 -22.16 15.61 -15.49
C MET A 361 -22.38 17.00 -14.89
#